data_8f3068b2148dab6601a1c5cba9f241d2
#
_entry.id   8f3068b2148dab6601a1c5cba9f241d2
#
_cell.length_a   1.000
_cell.length_b   1.000
_cell.length_c   1.000
_cell.angle_alpha   90.00
_cell.angle_beta   90.00
_cell.angle_gamma   90.00
#
_symmetry.space_group_name_H-M   'P 1'
#
loop_
_entity.id
_entity.type
_entity.pdbx_description
1 polymer ?
#
loop_
_entity_poly.entity_id
_entity_poly.type
_entity_poly.pdbx_seq_one_letter_code
_entity_poly.pdbx_strand_id
1 'polypeptide(L)'
;MNILIASLFFRQYTGSELYVLQVAKGLKAMGHKVTVTSPYMDYPMIAEAQMAGVLIKPFAELTGREAYNVIHVQHKQVTDYLCALFPQTPKVATIHSVYFDLERPVKHESIKRYISIAQHEKDEIHARYGVPLNKIHVIYNPVDYTRFNTDGIQDGGYVLLAGTLDYMRKAMIYDAAAWCKDNDRPFVLVGYNNGDFLEDLKSRYPVHYCEAVSNIETLVKGCHFACGLHIGRTTIEAWMCGKAVMSYHFNAEGAVTKREMLTVPSDIADYRAESVCKQLYALYIQALKA
;
A
#
# COMPACT_ATOMS: atom_id res chain seq x y z
N MET A 1 -3.58 -22.06 8.62
CA MET A 1 -4.84 -21.72 7.89
C MET A 1 -4.62 -21.82 6.40
N ASN A 2 -5.70 -22.01 5.63
CA ASN A 2 -5.74 -21.88 4.17
C ASN A 2 -6.36 -20.49 3.85
N ILE A 3 -5.56 -19.57 3.32
CA ILE A 3 -5.91 -18.16 3.13
C ILE A 3 -5.89 -17.84 1.65
N LEU A 4 -6.97 -17.22 1.15
CA LEU A 4 -6.98 -16.58 -0.16
C LEU A 4 -6.77 -15.07 0.03
N ILE A 5 -5.84 -14.48 -0.71
CA ILE A 5 -5.67 -13.03 -0.81
C ILE A 5 -6.02 -12.62 -2.24
N ALA A 6 -6.93 -11.67 -2.37
CA ALA A 6 -7.46 -11.26 -3.66
C ALA A 6 -7.42 -9.74 -3.83
N SER A 7 -6.93 -9.31 -4.98
CA SER A 7 -6.81 -7.91 -5.39
C SER A 7 -7.23 -7.76 -6.84
N LEU A 8 -7.57 -6.56 -7.30
CA LEU A 8 -7.90 -6.33 -8.71
C LEU A 8 -6.65 -6.43 -9.59
N PHE A 9 -5.52 -5.89 -9.11
CA PHE A 9 -4.24 -5.90 -9.81
C PHE A 9 -3.18 -6.62 -9.00
N PHE A 10 -2.30 -7.36 -9.68
CA PHE A 10 -1.12 -8.01 -9.11
C PHE A 10 -0.06 -8.17 -10.22
N ARG A 11 0.49 -7.05 -10.71
CA ARG A 11 1.37 -7.00 -11.89
C ARG A 11 2.53 -6.00 -11.80
N GLN A 12 2.43 -4.99 -10.93
CA GLN A 12 3.37 -3.87 -10.85
C GLN A 12 3.78 -3.57 -9.41
N TYR A 13 4.89 -2.85 -9.22
CA TYR A 13 5.34 -2.40 -7.91
C TYR A 13 4.55 -1.16 -7.43
N THR A 14 3.23 -1.30 -7.31
CA THR A 14 2.35 -0.25 -6.76
C THR A 14 1.97 -0.53 -5.31
N GLY A 15 1.45 0.46 -4.60
CA GLY A 15 1.21 0.36 -3.16
C GLY A 15 0.33 -0.83 -2.74
N SER A 16 -0.84 -0.99 -3.35
CA SER A 16 -1.78 -2.08 -3.02
C SER A 16 -1.27 -3.47 -3.44
N GLU A 17 -0.55 -3.55 -4.56
CA GLU A 17 0.03 -4.80 -5.04
C GLU A 17 1.20 -5.25 -4.16
N LEU A 18 2.06 -4.33 -3.77
CA LEU A 18 3.13 -4.58 -2.79
C LEU A 18 2.57 -4.95 -1.41
N TYR A 19 1.43 -4.39 -1.02
CA TYR A 19 0.72 -4.81 0.19
C TYR A 19 0.34 -6.29 0.11
N VAL A 20 -0.31 -6.73 -0.98
CA VAL A 20 -0.66 -8.14 -1.21
C VAL A 20 0.56 -9.03 -1.12
N LEU A 21 1.65 -8.66 -1.81
CA LEU A 21 2.88 -9.44 -1.84
C LEU A 21 3.48 -9.60 -0.44
N GLN A 22 3.62 -8.51 0.31
CA GLN A 22 4.22 -8.55 1.65
C GLN A 22 3.35 -9.31 2.64
N VAL A 23 2.04 -9.13 2.61
CA VAL A 23 1.10 -9.91 3.45
C VAL A 23 1.18 -11.39 3.10
N ALA A 24 1.19 -11.75 1.81
CA ALA A 24 1.28 -13.13 1.37
C ALA A 24 2.60 -13.80 1.82
N LYS A 25 3.74 -13.11 1.61
CA LYS A 25 5.06 -13.57 2.06
C LYS A 25 5.11 -13.76 3.57
N GLY A 26 4.64 -12.78 4.34
CA GLY A 26 4.67 -12.83 5.79
C GLY A 26 3.80 -13.94 6.37
N LEU A 27 2.56 -14.11 5.88
CA LEU A 27 1.67 -15.20 6.30
C LEU A 27 2.21 -16.57 5.89
N LYS A 28 2.86 -16.67 4.72
CA LYS A 28 3.54 -17.90 4.29
C LYS A 28 4.69 -18.25 5.22
N ALA A 29 5.51 -17.27 5.61
CA ALA A 29 6.61 -17.45 6.57
C ALA A 29 6.10 -17.89 7.96
N MET A 30 4.87 -17.50 8.34
CA MET A 30 4.21 -17.97 9.56
C MET A 30 3.64 -19.40 9.45
N GLY A 31 3.89 -20.12 8.33
CA GLY A 31 3.47 -21.51 8.13
C GLY A 31 2.05 -21.68 7.59
N HIS A 32 1.41 -20.62 7.08
CA HIS A 32 0.08 -20.72 6.48
C HIS A 32 0.13 -21.16 5.02
N LYS A 33 -0.93 -21.82 4.54
CA LYS A 33 -1.15 -22.03 3.12
C LYS A 33 -1.78 -20.76 2.55
N VAL A 34 -1.04 -20.06 1.68
CA VAL A 34 -1.46 -18.78 1.12
C VAL A 34 -1.58 -18.91 -0.39
N THR A 35 -2.72 -18.50 -0.91
CA THR A 35 -3.01 -18.39 -2.35
C THR A 35 -3.28 -16.91 -2.67
N VAL A 36 -2.64 -16.39 -3.71
CA VAL A 36 -2.94 -15.07 -4.28
C VAL A 36 -3.70 -15.24 -5.58
N THR A 37 -4.71 -14.42 -5.78
CA THR A 37 -5.50 -14.34 -7.02
C THR A 37 -5.81 -12.90 -7.39
N SER A 38 -5.91 -12.64 -8.69
CA SER A 38 -6.29 -11.34 -9.24
C SER A 38 -6.78 -11.52 -10.68
N PRO A 39 -7.76 -10.72 -11.15
CA PRO A 39 -8.13 -10.68 -12.57
C PRO A 39 -6.99 -10.23 -13.49
N TYR A 40 -6.11 -9.35 -12.97
CA TYR A 40 -4.99 -8.79 -13.73
C TYR A 40 -3.68 -9.11 -13.00
N MET A 41 -3.09 -10.27 -13.34
CA MET A 41 -1.81 -10.73 -12.80
C MET A 41 -0.75 -10.78 -13.87
N ASP A 42 0.47 -10.36 -13.54
CA ASP A 42 1.61 -10.43 -14.44
C ASP A 42 2.94 -10.44 -13.68
N TYR A 43 4.03 -10.60 -14.40
CA TYR A 43 5.37 -10.38 -13.88
C TYR A 43 5.61 -8.88 -13.65
N PRO A 44 6.40 -8.50 -12.64
CA PRO A 44 7.24 -9.37 -11.78
C PRO A 44 6.53 -9.96 -10.56
N MET A 45 5.31 -9.54 -10.22
CA MET A 45 4.65 -9.87 -8.96
C MET A 45 4.40 -11.38 -8.79
N ILE A 46 4.02 -12.06 -9.89
CA ILE A 46 3.83 -13.53 -9.88
C ILE A 46 5.14 -14.23 -9.47
N ALA A 47 6.26 -13.86 -10.09
CA ALA A 47 7.55 -14.48 -9.81
C ALA A 47 7.98 -14.28 -8.35
N GLU A 48 7.84 -13.06 -7.83
CA GLU A 48 8.18 -12.77 -6.44
C GLU A 48 7.34 -13.54 -5.42
N ALA A 49 6.06 -13.71 -5.68
CA ALA A 49 5.17 -14.50 -4.84
C ALA A 49 5.54 -15.99 -4.88
N GLN A 50 5.76 -16.53 -6.07
CA GLN A 50 6.16 -17.94 -6.27
C GLN A 50 7.51 -18.27 -5.63
N MET A 51 8.50 -17.39 -5.75
CA MET A 51 9.81 -17.54 -5.08
C MET A 51 9.69 -17.61 -3.56
N ALA A 52 8.68 -16.96 -2.97
CA ALA A 52 8.36 -17.05 -1.55
C ALA A 52 7.49 -18.27 -1.19
N GLY A 53 7.17 -19.15 -2.15
CA GLY A 53 6.33 -20.33 -1.95
C GLY A 53 4.85 -20.01 -1.77
N VAL A 54 4.40 -18.84 -2.21
CA VAL A 54 2.99 -18.45 -2.28
C VAL A 54 2.37 -19.09 -3.52
N LEU A 55 1.17 -19.65 -3.36
CA LEU A 55 0.45 -20.23 -4.47
C LEU A 55 -0.23 -19.13 -5.30
N ILE A 56 -0.12 -19.23 -6.60
CA ILE A 56 -0.85 -18.35 -7.53
C ILE A 56 -1.98 -19.15 -8.15
N LYS A 57 -3.19 -18.60 -8.12
CA LYS A 57 -4.35 -19.21 -8.79
C LYS A 57 -5.00 -18.17 -9.70
N PRO A 58 -5.17 -18.47 -11.01
CA PRO A 58 -5.89 -17.58 -11.91
C PRO A 58 -7.30 -17.28 -11.40
N PHE A 59 -7.71 -16.02 -11.46
CA PHE A 59 -9.02 -15.58 -10.94
C PHE A 59 -10.19 -16.31 -11.62
N ALA A 60 -10.08 -16.55 -12.91
CA ALA A 60 -11.08 -17.27 -13.71
C ALA A 60 -11.22 -18.76 -13.34
N GLU A 61 -10.25 -19.34 -12.63
CA GLU A 61 -10.26 -20.72 -12.17
C GLU A 61 -10.87 -20.92 -10.78
N LEU A 62 -11.31 -19.84 -10.13
CA LEU A 62 -12.05 -19.94 -8.89
C LEU A 62 -13.46 -20.50 -9.15
N THR A 63 -13.83 -21.54 -8.41
CA THR A 63 -15.10 -22.28 -8.61
C THR A 63 -16.10 -22.09 -7.47
N GLY A 64 -15.68 -21.47 -6.36
CA GLY A 64 -16.49 -21.37 -5.15
C GLY A 64 -16.51 -22.65 -4.28
N ARG A 65 -15.81 -23.70 -4.71
CA ARG A 65 -15.73 -24.99 -4.01
C ARG A 65 -14.45 -25.15 -3.19
N GLU A 66 -13.53 -24.21 -3.32
CA GLU A 66 -12.27 -24.21 -2.59
C GLU A 66 -12.50 -23.96 -1.10
N ALA A 67 -11.86 -24.79 -0.26
CA ALA A 67 -12.00 -24.71 1.20
C ALA A 67 -10.99 -23.70 1.79
N TYR A 68 -11.24 -22.41 1.62
CA TYR A 68 -10.50 -21.36 2.32
C TYR A 68 -11.07 -21.13 3.71
N ASN A 69 -10.21 -20.95 4.72
CA ASN A 69 -10.65 -20.58 6.06
C ASN A 69 -11.06 -19.09 6.10
N VAL A 70 -10.31 -18.23 5.42
CA VAL A 70 -10.57 -16.79 5.33
C VAL A 70 -10.17 -16.28 3.95
N ILE A 71 -10.87 -15.28 3.46
CA ILE A 71 -10.53 -14.56 2.24
C ILE A 71 -10.22 -13.12 2.60
N HIS A 72 -9.00 -12.68 2.29
CA HIS A 72 -8.59 -11.29 2.42
C HIS A 72 -8.76 -10.59 1.09
N VAL A 73 -9.63 -9.61 1.03
CA VAL A 73 -10.02 -8.93 -0.21
C VAL A 73 -9.58 -7.47 -0.23
N GLN A 74 -9.30 -6.97 -1.41
CA GLN A 74 -9.07 -5.56 -1.71
C GLN A 74 -9.83 -5.21 -2.98
N HIS A 75 -10.19 -3.92 -3.13
CA HIS A 75 -10.91 -3.39 -4.28
C HIS A 75 -12.33 -3.92 -4.46
N LYS A 76 -13.25 -3.00 -4.68
CA LYS A 76 -14.69 -3.26 -4.70
C LYS A 76 -15.12 -4.38 -5.63
N GLN A 77 -14.65 -4.36 -6.90
CA GLN A 77 -15.10 -5.32 -7.92
C GLN A 77 -14.75 -6.78 -7.56
N VAL A 78 -13.52 -6.98 -7.06
CA VAL A 78 -13.06 -8.31 -6.62
C VAL A 78 -13.80 -8.73 -5.36
N THR A 79 -14.05 -7.80 -4.45
CA THR A 79 -14.80 -8.06 -3.22
C THR A 79 -16.24 -8.48 -3.51
N ASP A 80 -16.95 -7.75 -4.38
CA ASP A 80 -18.32 -8.07 -4.80
C ASP A 80 -18.38 -9.48 -5.41
N TYR A 81 -17.47 -9.78 -6.35
CA TYR A 81 -17.41 -11.09 -6.99
C TYR A 81 -17.16 -12.24 -5.99
N LEU A 82 -16.20 -12.06 -5.08
CA LEU A 82 -15.87 -13.10 -4.10
C LEU A 82 -16.92 -13.22 -2.98
N CYS A 83 -17.71 -12.19 -2.72
CA CYS A 83 -18.88 -12.31 -1.85
C CYS A 83 -19.95 -13.19 -2.48
N ALA A 84 -20.17 -13.08 -3.77
CA ALA A 84 -21.11 -13.94 -4.49
C ALA A 84 -20.60 -15.39 -4.65
N LEU A 85 -19.31 -15.56 -4.96
CA LEU A 85 -18.72 -16.87 -5.23
C LEU A 85 -18.51 -17.68 -3.94
N PHE A 86 -18.17 -17.03 -2.82
CA PHE A 86 -17.92 -17.65 -1.51
C PHE A 86 -18.80 -17.00 -0.41
N PRO A 87 -20.15 -17.11 -0.50
CA PRO A 87 -21.04 -16.33 0.38
C PRO A 87 -20.87 -16.64 1.87
N GLN A 88 -20.44 -17.85 2.23
CA GLN A 88 -20.30 -18.28 3.62
C GLN A 88 -18.88 -18.14 4.17
N THR A 89 -17.86 -18.02 3.31
CA THR A 89 -16.47 -17.93 3.79
C THR A 89 -16.22 -16.55 4.39
N PRO A 90 -15.75 -16.45 5.66
CA PRO A 90 -15.45 -15.18 6.31
C PRO A 90 -14.43 -14.36 5.52
N LYS A 91 -14.70 -13.06 5.37
CA LYS A 91 -13.83 -12.13 4.66
C LYS A 91 -13.33 -11.02 5.58
N VAL A 92 -12.12 -10.58 5.29
CA VAL A 92 -11.52 -9.35 5.81
C VAL A 92 -11.20 -8.46 4.62
N ALA A 93 -11.65 -7.22 4.63
CA ALA A 93 -11.48 -6.29 3.52
C ALA A 93 -10.52 -5.15 3.89
N THR A 94 -9.42 -4.97 3.13
CA THR A 94 -8.54 -3.80 3.28
C THR A 94 -9.00 -2.69 2.35
N ILE A 95 -9.08 -1.48 2.90
CA ILE A 95 -9.37 -0.23 2.21
C ILE A 95 -8.10 0.61 2.22
N HIS A 96 -7.55 0.91 1.05
CA HIS A 96 -6.30 1.67 0.91
C HIS A 96 -6.52 3.17 0.75
N SER A 97 -7.74 3.59 0.47
CA SER A 97 -8.09 4.99 0.31
C SER A 97 -9.62 5.16 0.35
N VAL A 98 -10.06 6.32 0.76
CA VAL A 98 -11.49 6.70 0.72
C VAL A 98 -11.82 7.59 -0.48
N TYR A 99 -10.84 7.92 -1.31
CA TYR A 99 -10.97 8.88 -2.42
C TYR A 99 -11.24 8.23 -3.77
N PHE A 100 -11.08 6.91 -3.89
CA PHE A 100 -11.28 6.17 -5.13
C PHE A 100 -12.49 5.24 -5.03
N ASP A 101 -13.36 5.26 -6.03
CA ASP A 101 -14.49 4.31 -6.11
C ASP A 101 -14.05 2.85 -6.11
N LEU A 102 -12.86 2.58 -6.62
CA LEU A 102 -12.21 1.28 -6.57
C LEU A 102 -12.09 0.73 -5.14
N GLU A 103 -11.84 1.60 -4.17
CA GLU A 103 -11.62 1.30 -2.76
C GLU A 103 -12.90 1.36 -1.92
N ARG A 104 -14.05 1.66 -2.53
CA ARG A 104 -15.32 1.76 -1.81
C ARG A 104 -15.66 0.46 -1.10
N PRO A 105 -15.92 0.49 0.23
CA PRO A 105 -16.23 -0.71 1.00
C PRO A 105 -17.49 -1.42 0.49
N VAL A 106 -17.41 -2.72 0.30
CA VAL A 106 -18.58 -3.57 0.05
C VAL A 106 -19.19 -3.94 1.40
N LYS A 107 -20.52 -3.88 1.49
CA LYS A 107 -21.27 -4.33 2.66
C LYS A 107 -21.90 -5.68 2.35
N HIS A 108 -21.38 -6.73 2.95
CA HIS A 108 -21.90 -8.10 2.82
C HIS A 108 -21.74 -8.84 4.15
N GLU A 109 -22.64 -9.75 4.47
CA GLU A 109 -22.62 -10.49 5.75
C GLU A 109 -21.36 -11.31 5.98
N SER A 110 -20.74 -11.82 4.91
CA SER A 110 -19.48 -12.56 4.98
C SER A 110 -18.27 -11.67 5.25
N ILE A 111 -18.36 -10.33 5.11
CA ILE A 111 -17.29 -9.41 5.48
C ILE A 111 -17.40 -9.14 6.97
N LYS A 112 -16.53 -9.78 7.73
CA LYS A 112 -16.57 -9.73 9.18
C LYS A 112 -15.78 -8.56 9.75
N ARG A 113 -14.71 -8.13 9.07
CA ARG A 113 -13.82 -7.04 9.50
C ARG A 113 -13.35 -6.23 8.29
N TYR A 114 -13.11 -4.95 8.55
CA TYR A 114 -12.47 -4.03 7.60
C TYR A 114 -11.14 -3.58 8.19
N ILE A 115 -10.17 -3.37 7.31
CA ILE A 115 -8.87 -2.81 7.64
C ILE A 115 -8.77 -1.44 6.98
N SER A 116 -8.41 -0.44 7.75
CA SER A 116 -7.93 0.83 7.31
C SER A 116 -6.42 0.89 7.46
N ILE A 117 -5.70 1.43 6.51
CA ILE A 117 -4.25 1.54 6.57
C ILE A 117 -3.76 2.78 7.35
N ALA A 118 -4.68 3.63 7.82
CA ALA A 118 -4.37 4.81 8.62
C ALA A 118 -5.55 5.19 9.53
N GLN A 119 -5.26 5.83 10.68
CA GLN A 119 -6.29 6.19 11.66
C GLN A 119 -7.33 7.15 11.09
N HIS A 120 -6.92 8.19 10.36
CA HIS A 120 -7.86 9.15 9.76
C HIS A 120 -8.79 8.50 8.72
N GLU A 121 -8.34 7.50 7.98
CA GLU A 121 -9.16 6.78 7.01
C GLU A 121 -10.23 5.93 7.70
N LYS A 122 -9.95 5.37 8.89
CA LYS A 122 -10.96 4.65 9.68
C LYS A 122 -12.19 5.51 9.95
N ASP A 123 -11.96 6.75 10.38
CA ASP A 123 -13.04 7.69 10.70
C ASP A 123 -13.80 8.09 9.44
N GLU A 124 -13.11 8.29 8.32
CA GLU A 124 -13.72 8.58 7.02
C GLU A 124 -14.50 7.39 6.44
N ILE A 125 -14.01 6.15 6.56
CA ILE A 125 -14.75 4.94 6.16
C ILE A 125 -16.08 4.86 6.93
N HIS A 126 -16.05 5.15 8.22
CA HIS A 126 -17.26 5.20 9.03
C HIS A 126 -18.21 6.32 8.57
N ALA A 127 -17.70 7.53 8.46
CA ALA A 127 -18.51 8.72 8.15
C ALA A 127 -19.12 8.66 6.74
N ARG A 128 -18.33 8.30 5.73
CA ARG A 128 -18.77 8.29 4.31
C ARG A 128 -19.60 7.07 3.95
N TYR A 129 -19.26 5.92 4.51
CA TYR A 129 -19.87 4.65 4.07
C TYR A 129 -20.70 3.95 5.15
N GLY A 130 -20.75 4.48 6.38
CA GLY A 130 -21.54 3.92 7.46
C GLY A 130 -21.10 2.51 7.89
N VAL A 131 -19.81 2.17 7.72
CA VAL A 131 -19.26 0.94 8.27
C VAL A 131 -19.11 1.11 9.79
N PRO A 132 -19.60 0.17 10.63
CA PRO A 132 -19.51 0.32 12.08
C PRO A 132 -18.04 0.39 12.56
N LEU A 133 -17.71 1.35 13.42
CA LEU A 133 -16.35 1.57 13.93
C LEU A 133 -15.74 0.32 14.58
N ASN A 134 -16.56 -0.49 15.27
CA ASN A 134 -16.11 -1.75 15.90
C ASN A 134 -15.75 -2.85 14.89
N LYS A 135 -16.09 -2.68 13.60
CA LYS A 135 -15.68 -3.57 12.53
C LYS A 135 -14.44 -3.07 11.79
N ILE A 136 -14.00 -1.82 12.02
CA ILE A 136 -12.86 -1.22 11.32
C ILE A 136 -11.63 -1.24 12.25
N HIS A 137 -10.56 -1.88 11.78
CA HIS A 137 -9.29 -1.99 12.48
C HIS A 137 -8.21 -1.24 11.72
N VAL A 138 -7.37 -0.47 12.43
CA VAL A 138 -6.22 0.18 11.81
C VAL A 138 -5.07 -0.81 11.83
N ILE A 139 -4.62 -1.21 10.64
CA ILE A 139 -3.43 -2.03 10.44
C ILE A 139 -2.67 -1.43 9.28
N TYR A 140 -1.47 -0.93 9.55
CA TYR A 140 -0.66 -0.17 8.60
C TYR A 140 -0.10 -1.04 7.47
N ASN A 141 0.47 -0.38 6.45
CA ASN A 141 1.14 -1.07 5.35
C ASN A 141 2.35 -1.86 5.87
N PRO A 142 2.48 -3.15 5.53
CA PRO A 142 3.65 -3.94 5.87
C PRO A 142 4.86 -3.51 5.05
N VAL A 143 6.01 -3.34 5.72
CA VAL A 143 7.28 -3.05 5.05
C VAL A 143 8.31 -4.11 5.42
N ASP A 144 9.04 -4.57 4.40
CA ASP A 144 10.11 -5.57 4.54
C ASP A 144 11.36 -4.93 5.17
N TYR A 145 11.58 -5.19 6.45
CA TYR A 145 12.71 -4.65 7.20
C TYR A 145 14.07 -5.22 6.74
N THR A 146 14.10 -6.32 6.03
CA THR A 146 15.37 -6.84 5.48
C THR A 146 15.90 -5.95 4.35
N ARG A 147 15.02 -5.25 3.66
CA ARG A 147 15.32 -4.29 2.59
C ARG A 147 15.39 -2.86 3.12
N PHE A 148 14.35 -2.43 3.82
CA PHE A 148 14.21 -1.09 4.37
C PHE A 148 14.66 -1.10 5.83
N ASN A 149 15.91 -0.80 6.06
CA ASN A 149 16.57 -0.72 7.37
C ASN A 149 17.62 0.39 7.37
N THR A 150 18.25 0.60 8.51
CA THR A 150 19.24 1.66 8.68
C THR A 150 20.66 1.28 8.20
N ASP A 151 20.85 0.09 7.67
CA ASP A 151 22.18 -0.34 7.20
C ASP A 151 22.54 0.35 5.88
N GLY A 152 23.73 0.92 5.80
CA GLY A 152 24.24 1.57 4.59
C GLY A 152 23.56 2.88 4.24
N ILE A 153 22.94 3.57 5.22
CA ILE A 153 22.37 4.91 5.03
C ILE A 153 23.45 5.89 4.59
N GLN A 154 23.10 6.69 3.59
CA GLN A 154 23.90 7.83 3.13
C GLN A 154 22.99 9.04 3.00
N ASP A 155 23.59 10.24 2.92
CA ASP A 155 22.87 11.45 2.56
C ASP A 155 23.40 11.95 1.21
N GLY A 156 22.71 11.59 0.15
CA GLY A 156 23.01 12.04 -1.21
C GLY A 156 22.49 13.45 -1.52
N GLY A 157 21.91 14.13 -0.53
CA GLY A 157 21.46 15.51 -0.64
C GLY A 157 20.20 15.74 -1.47
N TYR A 158 19.59 14.71 -2.03
CA TYR A 158 18.38 14.81 -2.85
C TYR A 158 17.09 14.51 -2.07
N VAL A 159 15.99 15.05 -2.55
CA VAL A 159 14.63 14.73 -2.07
C VAL A 159 14.04 13.66 -2.97
N LEU A 160 13.47 12.62 -2.38
CA LEU A 160 12.89 11.48 -3.12
C LEU A 160 11.37 11.48 -3.05
N LEU A 161 10.72 11.32 -4.20
CA LEU A 161 9.32 10.91 -4.27
C LEU A 161 9.22 9.58 -5.03
N ALA A 162 8.82 8.53 -4.31
CA ALA A 162 8.59 7.21 -4.88
C ALA A 162 7.08 6.94 -4.96
N GLY A 163 6.56 6.74 -6.17
CA GLY A 163 5.14 6.47 -6.39
C GLY A 163 4.70 6.76 -7.82
N THR A 164 3.46 6.44 -8.11
CA THR A 164 2.87 6.73 -9.43
C THR A 164 2.71 8.23 -9.64
N LEU A 165 3.17 8.73 -10.78
CA LEU A 165 2.94 10.09 -11.23
C LEU A 165 1.57 10.14 -11.91
N ASP A 166 0.57 10.62 -11.19
CA ASP A 166 -0.82 10.72 -11.64
C ASP A 166 -1.43 12.08 -11.28
N TYR A 167 -2.63 12.35 -11.77
CA TYR A 167 -3.31 13.62 -11.53
C TYR A 167 -3.62 13.87 -10.06
N MET A 168 -3.83 12.82 -9.26
CA MET A 168 -4.09 12.96 -7.82
C MET A 168 -2.86 13.45 -7.07
N ARG A 169 -1.67 13.08 -7.52
CA ARG A 169 -0.39 13.51 -6.94
C ARG A 169 0.21 14.74 -7.59
N LYS A 170 -0.37 15.22 -8.70
CA LYS A 170 0.15 16.34 -9.47
C LYS A 170 0.46 17.56 -8.61
N ALA A 171 -0.50 18.01 -7.80
CA ALA A 171 -0.32 19.19 -6.94
C ALA A 171 0.83 19.02 -5.94
N MET A 172 0.96 17.84 -5.31
CA MET A 172 2.06 17.51 -4.42
C MET A 172 3.41 17.50 -5.14
N ILE A 173 3.46 16.93 -6.33
CA ILE A 173 4.69 16.82 -7.13
C ILE A 173 5.20 18.22 -7.49
N TYR A 174 4.31 19.12 -7.93
CA TYR A 174 4.68 20.50 -8.24
C TYR A 174 5.11 21.29 -7.01
N ASP A 175 4.43 21.16 -5.89
CA ASP A 175 4.79 21.80 -4.63
C ASP A 175 6.17 21.31 -4.12
N ALA A 176 6.42 20.00 -4.16
CA ALA A 176 7.70 19.43 -3.79
C ALA A 176 8.83 19.89 -4.72
N ALA A 177 8.58 19.95 -6.03
CA ALA A 177 9.56 20.43 -7.01
C ALA A 177 9.90 21.90 -6.81
N ALA A 178 8.89 22.75 -6.52
CA ALA A 178 9.10 24.14 -6.19
C ALA A 178 9.93 24.31 -4.91
N TRP A 179 9.58 23.57 -3.85
CA TRP A 179 10.33 23.57 -2.61
C TRP A 179 11.80 23.17 -2.83
N CYS A 180 12.03 22.12 -3.62
CA CYS A 180 13.38 21.64 -3.93
C CYS A 180 14.20 22.70 -4.66
N LYS A 181 13.61 23.40 -5.63
CA LYS A 181 14.24 24.51 -6.35
C LYS A 181 14.61 25.65 -5.42
N ASP A 182 13.69 26.06 -4.54
CA ASP A 182 13.88 27.17 -3.61
C ASP A 182 14.95 26.87 -2.54
N ASN A 183 15.20 25.58 -2.27
CA ASN A 183 16.18 25.11 -1.27
C ASN A 183 17.45 24.51 -1.89
N ASP A 184 17.66 24.69 -3.19
CA ASP A 184 18.81 24.16 -3.95
C ASP A 184 19.03 22.66 -3.72
N ARG A 185 17.95 21.87 -3.83
CA ARG A 185 17.99 20.42 -3.66
C ARG A 185 17.58 19.71 -4.93
N PRO A 186 18.31 18.69 -5.38
CA PRO A 186 17.84 17.81 -6.46
C PRO A 186 16.54 17.12 -6.07
N PHE A 187 15.57 17.06 -6.99
CA PHE A 187 14.34 16.32 -6.81
C PHE A 187 14.33 15.06 -7.68
N VAL A 188 14.23 13.90 -7.06
CA VAL A 188 14.23 12.59 -7.71
C VAL A 188 12.83 12.00 -7.64
N LEU A 189 12.24 11.73 -8.80
CA LEU A 189 10.96 11.06 -8.97
C LEU A 189 11.19 9.63 -9.47
N VAL A 190 10.57 8.65 -8.79
CA VAL A 190 10.67 7.24 -9.17
C VAL A 190 9.29 6.62 -9.17
N GLY A 191 8.87 6.06 -10.30
CA GLY A 191 7.59 5.35 -10.38
C GLY A 191 6.99 5.34 -11.78
N TYR A 192 5.82 4.77 -11.90
CA TYR A 192 5.08 4.74 -13.17
C TYR A 192 4.53 6.13 -13.50
N ASN A 193 4.72 6.56 -14.75
CA ASN A 193 4.16 7.82 -15.23
C ASN A 193 2.81 7.56 -15.92
N ASN A 194 1.73 7.85 -15.21
CA ASN A 194 0.35 7.76 -15.67
C ASN A 194 -0.25 9.15 -15.96
N GLY A 195 0.56 10.21 -15.89
CA GLY A 195 0.16 11.58 -16.18
C GLY A 195 0.85 12.13 -17.42
N ASP A 196 0.34 13.24 -17.94
CA ASP A 196 0.89 13.96 -19.11
C ASP A 196 1.72 15.20 -18.74
N PHE A 197 1.98 15.42 -17.43
CA PHE A 197 2.58 16.65 -16.92
C PHE A 197 4.09 16.57 -16.70
N LEU A 198 4.74 15.43 -16.94
CA LEU A 198 6.16 15.22 -16.63
C LEU A 198 7.08 16.16 -17.42
N GLU A 199 6.81 16.39 -18.69
CA GLU A 199 7.63 17.27 -19.53
C GLU A 199 7.45 18.75 -19.13
N ASP A 200 6.22 19.17 -18.77
CA ASP A 200 5.98 20.50 -18.21
C ASP A 200 6.71 20.68 -16.87
N LEU A 201 6.67 19.66 -15.99
CA LEU A 201 7.38 19.68 -14.71
C LEU A 201 8.90 19.84 -14.91
N LYS A 202 9.52 19.05 -15.81
CA LYS A 202 10.95 19.13 -16.12
C LYS A 202 11.36 20.47 -16.74
N SER A 203 10.47 21.10 -17.50
CA SER A 203 10.75 22.41 -18.09
C SER A 203 10.82 23.54 -17.05
N ARG A 204 10.18 23.38 -15.89
CA ARG A 204 10.07 24.41 -14.82
C ARG A 204 11.03 24.18 -13.67
N TYR A 205 11.36 22.92 -13.40
CA TYR A 205 12.08 22.49 -12.18
C TYR A 205 13.21 21.50 -12.50
N PRO A 206 14.31 21.50 -11.72
CA PRO A 206 15.40 20.54 -11.89
C PRO A 206 15.00 19.17 -11.32
N VAL A 207 14.26 18.39 -12.10
CA VAL A 207 13.70 17.09 -11.71
C VAL A 207 14.41 15.97 -12.45
N HIS A 208 14.86 14.97 -11.70
CA HIS A 208 15.35 13.70 -12.22
C HIS A 208 14.25 12.65 -12.12
N TYR A 209 13.81 12.12 -13.25
CA TYR A 209 12.81 11.05 -13.29
C TYR A 209 13.43 9.74 -13.73
N CYS A 210 13.07 8.66 -13.04
CA CYS A 210 13.26 7.29 -13.50
C CYS A 210 11.97 6.47 -13.29
N GLU A 211 11.80 5.46 -14.12
CA GLU A 211 10.69 4.52 -13.99
C GLU A 211 10.79 3.70 -12.71
N ALA A 212 9.72 2.97 -12.39
CA ALA A 212 9.68 2.12 -11.21
C ALA A 212 10.81 1.08 -11.23
N VAL A 213 11.54 0.98 -10.11
CA VAL A 213 12.66 0.07 -9.92
C VAL A 213 12.36 -0.93 -8.81
N SER A 214 12.93 -2.13 -8.91
CA SER A 214 12.75 -3.18 -7.90
C SER A 214 13.55 -2.93 -6.62
N ASN A 215 14.66 -2.19 -6.70
CA ASN A 215 15.59 -1.88 -5.61
C ASN A 215 15.44 -0.45 -5.08
N ILE A 216 14.22 0.02 -4.93
CA ILE A 216 13.89 1.37 -4.48
C ILE A 216 14.51 1.72 -3.12
N GLU A 217 14.75 0.72 -2.26
CA GLU A 217 15.40 0.90 -0.95
C GLU A 217 16.76 1.57 -1.04
N THR A 218 17.50 1.36 -2.12
CA THR A 218 18.79 2.03 -2.34
C THR A 218 18.60 3.55 -2.47
N LEU A 219 17.57 3.98 -3.20
CA LEU A 219 17.26 5.39 -3.35
C LEU A 219 16.67 5.98 -2.06
N VAL A 220 15.85 5.21 -1.33
CA VAL A 220 15.32 5.65 -0.03
C VAL A 220 16.46 5.84 0.98
N LYS A 221 17.41 4.90 1.06
CA LYS A 221 18.57 5.01 1.94
C LYS A 221 19.49 6.17 1.57
N GLY A 222 19.58 6.51 0.29
CA GLY A 222 20.42 7.59 -0.22
C GLY A 222 19.79 8.99 -0.17
N CYS A 223 18.49 9.13 0.02
CA CYS A 223 17.85 10.44 0.01
C CYS A 223 18.15 11.26 1.28
N HIS A 224 18.02 12.59 1.20
CA HIS A 224 18.04 13.46 2.36
C HIS A 224 16.75 13.28 3.18
N PHE A 225 15.60 13.37 2.52
CA PHE A 225 14.30 12.95 3.02
C PHE A 225 13.39 12.52 1.86
N ALA A 226 12.29 11.83 2.18
CA ALA A 226 11.31 11.43 1.19
C ALA A 226 10.09 12.35 1.21
N CYS A 227 9.33 12.38 0.10
CA CYS A 227 7.99 12.94 0.03
C CYS A 227 6.96 11.82 0.05
N GLY A 228 5.87 11.98 0.78
CA GLY A 228 4.83 10.96 0.91
C GLY A 228 3.45 11.55 1.20
N LEU A 229 2.44 10.69 1.06
CA LEU A 229 1.06 11.00 1.43
C LEU A 229 0.78 10.42 2.81
N HIS A 230 0.45 11.27 3.80
CA HIS A 230 0.13 10.83 5.15
C HIS A 230 1.10 9.74 5.67
N ILE A 231 0.58 8.71 6.36
CA ILE A 231 1.33 7.51 6.76
C ILE A 231 1.13 6.42 5.69
N GLY A 232 1.41 6.77 4.44
CA GLY A 232 1.39 5.82 3.34
C GLY A 232 2.63 4.92 3.31
N ARG A 233 2.68 3.98 2.35
CA ARG A 233 3.78 3.01 2.22
C ARG A 233 5.15 3.69 2.11
N THR A 234 5.30 4.68 1.23
CA THR A 234 6.58 5.41 1.04
C THR A 234 7.05 6.09 2.32
N THR A 235 6.11 6.63 3.13
CA THR A 235 6.41 7.22 4.43
C THR A 235 7.01 6.17 5.37
N ILE A 236 6.40 4.99 5.46
CA ILE A 236 6.87 3.91 6.32
C ILE A 236 8.23 3.36 5.84
N GLU A 237 8.42 3.20 4.53
CA GLU A 237 9.69 2.77 3.92
C GLU A 237 10.82 3.75 4.26
N ALA A 238 10.56 5.05 4.17
CA ALA A 238 11.53 6.07 4.54
C ALA A 238 11.86 6.04 6.05
N TRP A 239 10.84 5.93 6.89
CA TRP A 239 11.04 5.82 8.34
C TRP A 239 11.84 4.58 8.73
N MET A 240 11.60 3.43 8.09
CA MET A 240 12.39 2.21 8.30
C MET A 240 13.87 2.42 7.96
N CYS A 241 14.16 3.29 7.00
CA CYS A 241 15.52 3.72 6.64
C CYS A 241 16.01 4.92 7.48
N GLY A 242 15.34 5.29 8.57
CA GLY A 242 15.75 6.41 9.42
C GLY A 242 15.59 7.79 8.78
N LYS A 243 14.82 7.91 7.69
CA LYS A 243 14.64 9.17 6.96
C LYS A 243 13.37 9.88 7.41
N ALA A 244 13.46 11.21 7.52
CA ALA A 244 12.28 12.05 7.67
C ALA A 244 11.44 12.05 6.38
N VAL A 245 10.18 12.47 6.48
CA VAL A 245 9.25 12.52 5.34
C VAL A 245 8.54 13.87 5.31
N MET A 246 8.58 14.52 4.15
CA MET A 246 7.70 15.64 3.86
C MET A 246 6.34 15.06 3.46
N SER A 247 5.39 15.11 4.39
CA SER A 247 4.05 14.54 4.23
C SER A 247 3.07 15.59 3.72
N TYR A 248 2.20 15.17 2.82
CA TYR A 248 1.21 16.01 2.18
C TYR A 248 -0.22 15.57 2.56
N HIS A 249 -1.07 16.57 2.75
CA HIS A 249 -2.50 16.42 2.99
C HIS A 249 -3.28 17.12 1.88
N PHE A 250 -4.39 16.54 1.47
CA PHE A 250 -5.26 17.08 0.42
C PHE A 250 -6.67 17.33 0.94
N ASN A 251 -7.37 18.26 0.29
CA ASN A 251 -8.82 18.38 0.41
C ASN A 251 -9.53 17.44 -0.58
N ALA A 252 -10.85 17.49 -0.58
CA ALA A 252 -11.69 16.67 -1.46
C ALA A 252 -11.48 16.98 -2.96
N GLU A 253 -11.02 18.19 -3.29
CA GLU A 253 -10.73 18.65 -4.65
C GLU A 253 -9.31 18.30 -5.11
N GLY A 254 -8.51 17.64 -4.27
CA GLY A 254 -7.14 17.24 -4.57
C GLY A 254 -6.11 18.37 -4.47
N ALA A 255 -6.47 19.51 -3.87
CA ALA A 255 -5.52 20.58 -3.59
C ALA A 255 -4.71 20.29 -2.32
N VAL A 256 -3.42 20.61 -2.32
CA VAL A 256 -2.56 20.52 -1.13
C VAL A 256 -3.04 21.51 -0.08
N THR A 257 -3.45 21.00 1.07
CA THR A 257 -3.94 21.81 2.20
C THR A 257 -2.90 21.98 3.29
N LYS A 258 -1.98 21.03 3.44
CA LYS A 258 -0.95 21.03 4.45
C LYS A 258 0.26 20.27 3.96
N ARG A 259 1.43 20.76 4.33
CA ARG A 259 2.72 20.09 4.20
C ARG A 259 3.43 20.12 5.55
N GLU A 260 3.91 18.98 6.01
CA GLU A 260 4.61 18.88 7.28
C GLU A 260 5.77 17.87 7.23
N MET A 261 6.82 18.12 8.02
CA MET A 261 7.91 17.16 8.17
C MET A 261 7.57 16.18 9.28
N LEU A 262 7.49 14.90 8.93
CA LEU A 262 7.30 13.79 9.86
C LEU A 262 8.65 13.16 10.17
N THR A 263 8.98 13.03 11.45
CA THR A 263 10.16 12.32 11.95
C THR A 263 9.83 10.84 12.15
N VAL A 264 10.87 10.02 12.26
CA VAL A 264 10.70 8.57 12.53
C VAL A 264 10.00 8.39 13.88
N PRO A 265 8.89 7.66 13.94
CA PRO A 265 8.19 7.42 15.20
C PRO A 265 8.92 6.38 16.06
N SER A 266 8.68 6.43 17.39
CA SER A 266 9.30 5.49 18.34
C SER A 266 8.79 4.05 18.19
N ASP A 267 7.59 3.87 17.66
CA ASP A 267 6.90 2.59 17.44
C ASP A 267 7.13 2.01 16.05
N ILE A 268 8.22 2.42 15.37
CA ILE A 268 8.53 2.01 13.99
C ILE A 268 8.52 0.48 13.78
N ALA A 269 8.77 -0.31 14.84
CA ALA A 269 8.74 -1.77 14.76
C ALA A 269 7.35 -2.34 14.43
N ASP A 270 6.27 -1.61 14.72
CA ASP A 270 4.90 -2.06 14.47
C ASP A 270 4.54 -2.07 12.97
N TYR A 271 5.30 -1.34 12.15
CA TYR A 271 5.13 -1.29 10.70
C TYR A 271 5.92 -2.38 9.95
N ARG A 272 6.74 -3.18 10.65
CA ARG A 272 7.46 -4.30 10.02
C ARG A 272 6.47 -5.34 9.51
N ALA A 273 6.73 -5.92 8.36
CA ALA A 273 5.86 -6.92 7.75
C ALA A 273 5.51 -8.08 8.70
N GLU A 274 6.46 -8.52 9.53
CA GLU A 274 6.22 -9.55 10.55
C GLU A 274 5.19 -9.11 11.59
N SER A 275 5.31 -7.89 12.12
CA SER A 275 4.39 -7.33 13.12
C SER A 275 2.99 -7.16 12.54
N VAL A 276 2.91 -6.58 11.35
CA VAL A 276 1.64 -6.40 10.61
C VAL A 276 0.98 -7.75 10.32
N CYS A 277 1.72 -8.76 9.88
CA CYS A 277 1.15 -10.09 9.60
C CYS A 277 0.64 -10.80 10.88
N LYS A 278 1.27 -10.58 12.04
CA LYS A 278 0.74 -11.06 13.33
C LYS A 278 -0.60 -10.38 13.68
N GLN A 279 -0.71 -9.07 13.47
CA GLN A 279 -1.97 -8.34 13.68
C GLN A 279 -3.07 -8.82 12.72
N LEU A 280 -2.75 -9.00 11.43
CA LEU A 280 -3.67 -9.55 10.43
C LEU A 280 -4.14 -10.95 10.81
N TYR A 281 -3.23 -11.82 11.23
CA TYR A 281 -3.59 -13.17 11.67
C TYR A 281 -4.54 -13.16 12.86
N ALA A 282 -4.28 -12.32 13.86
CA ALA A 282 -5.18 -12.16 15.00
C ALA A 282 -6.57 -11.68 14.54
N LEU A 283 -6.64 -10.78 13.57
CA LEU A 283 -7.90 -10.30 13.00
C LEU A 283 -8.64 -11.41 12.23
N TYR A 284 -7.92 -12.28 11.51
CA TYR A 284 -8.52 -13.43 10.82
C TYR A 284 -9.15 -14.41 11.81
N ILE A 285 -8.48 -14.68 12.94
CA ILE A 285 -9.06 -15.51 14.02
C ILE A 285 -10.35 -14.90 14.58
N GLN A 286 -10.40 -13.57 14.73
CA GLN A 286 -11.63 -12.87 15.15
C GLN A 286 -12.73 -12.97 14.09
N ALA A 287 -12.37 -12.89 12.81
CA ALA A 287 -13.33 -13.00 11.70
C ALA A 287 -13.95 -14.40 11.60
N LEU A 288 -13.20 -15.45 11.96
CA LEU A 288 -13.69 -16.82 12.01
C LEU A 288 -14.71 -17.07 13.14
N LYS A 289 -14.70 -16.26 14.19
CA LYS A 289 -15.58 -16.40 15.36
C LYS A 289 -16.83 -15.51 15.27
N ALA A 290 -16.91 -14.63 14.27
CA ALA A 290 -17.98 -13.65 14.09
C ALA A 290 -19.04 -14.15 13.11
#